data_d54ee68ec0bcea6d9f9ddcb0119399e3
#
_entry.id   d54ee68ec0bcea6d9f9ddcb0119399e3
#
_cell.length_a   1.000
_cell.length_b   1.000
_cell.length_c   1.000
_cell.angle_alpha   90.00
_cell.angle_beta   90.00
_cell.angle_gamma   90.00
#
_symmetry.space_group_name_H-M   'P 1'
#
loop_
_entity.id
_entity.type
_entity.pdbx_description
1 polymer ?
#
loop_
_entity_poly.entity_id
_entity_poly.type
_entity_poly.pdbx_seq_one_letter_code
_entity_poly.pdbx_strand_id
1 'polypeptide(L)'
;HCEPNLPVGSVAVRVGIDNASCDSIRLEVSGKGGHGARPEECVDPIVLSAGLLMELQTLISRSNCPTDPAVLTFGEIHGGTAPNIIPNTVTLRGTLRTLNDSVRHKHLEALRRVCPAFCRALGGDCTVAVEKGMPVLVNAPDLCMQLRHTVERTLGEGHMVEDLSPSMGSDDFSCLIEACGQGMQFLVGTGLEEIPQSKLGLHVAENIFPDQALEPAILVLTQFALDLLG
;
A
#
# COMPACT_ATOMS: atom_id res chain seq x y z
N HIS A 1 16.05 -1.13 -3.60
CA HIS A 1 15.10 -0.28 -4.34
C HIS A 1 15.67 1.13 -4.54
N CYS A 2 15.22 1.87 -5.56
CA CYS A 2 15.62 3.25 -5.82
C CYS A 2 14.86 4.23 -4.91
N GLU A 3 15.54 5.29 -4.42
CA GLU A 3 14.89 6.35 -3.63
C GLU A 3 15.30 7.74 -4.16
N PRO A 4 14.41 8.40 -4.91
CA PRO A 4 14.71 9.71 -5.51
C PRO A 4 14.95 10.85 -4.51
N ASN A 5 14.41 10.74 -3.28
CA ASN A 5 14.59 11.76 -2.25
C ASN A 5 15.95 11.65 -1.52
N LEU A 6 16.70 10.57 -1.76
CA LEU A 6 18.03 10.39 -1.23
C LEU A 6 19.07 10.74 -2.30
N PRO A 7 20.18 11.42 -1.94
CA PRO A 7 21.23 11.75 -2.88
C PRO A 7 21.97 10.50 -3.36
N VAL A 8 22.45 10.54 -4.61
CA VAL A 8 23.32 9.50 -5.15
C VAL A 8 24.51 9.26 -4.20
N GLY A 9 24.88 8.01 -4.00
CA GLY A 9 25.92 7.58 -3.06
C GLY A 9 25.42 7.30 -1.66
N SER A 10 24.16 7.61 -1.34
CA SER A 10 23.57 7.22 -0.05
C SER A 10 22.81 5.89 -0.15
N VAL A 11 22.82 5.18 0.96
CA VAL A 11 22.08 3.93 1.18
C VAL A 11 21.25 4.09 2.43
N ALA A 12 20.02 3.59 2.40
CA ALA A 12 19.16 3.63 3.56
C ALA A 12 18.54 2.26 3.83
N VAL A 13 18.39 1.92 5.10
CA VAL A 13 17.64 0.73 5.52
C VAL A 13 16.90 1.03 6.82
N ARG A 14 15.65 0.61 6.88
CA ARG A 14 14.86 0.64 8.09
C ARG A 14 14.89 -0.73 8.77
N VAL A 15 15.16 -0.76 10.06
CA VAL A 15 15.08 -1.98 10.86
C VAL A 15 13.61 -2.28 11.18
N GLY A 16 13.18 -3.53 10.98
CA GLY A 16 11.80 -3.95 11.25
C GLY A 16 10.84 -3.57 10.12
N ILE A 17 9.64 -3.08 10.46
CA ILE A 17 8.58 -2.79 9.50
C ILE A 17 9.00 -1.67 8.55
N ASP A 18 8.97 -1.93 7.25
CA ASP A 18 9.40 -1.02 6.20
C ASP A 18 8.24 -0.60 5.27
N ASN A 19 7.56 -1.57 4.63
CA ASN A 19 6.44 -1.31 3.74
C ASN A 19 5.15 -1.97 4.24
N ALA A 20 4.01 -1.35 3.90
CA ALA A 20 2.69 -1.84 4.27
C ALA A 20 2.29 -3.10 3.48
N SER A 21 1.42 -3.91 4.10
CA SER A 21 0.60 -4.86 3.36
C SER A 21 -0.35 -4.15 2.40
N CYS A 22 -0.79 -4.82 1.35
CA CYS A 22 -1.79 -4.28 0.43
C CYS A 22 -2.75 -5.39 -0.01
N ASP A 23 -4.04 -5.25 0.35
CA ASP A 23 -5.11 -6.11 -0.12
C ASP A 23 -6.01 -5.38 -1.12
N SER A 24 -6.43 -6.08 -2.17
CA SER A 24 -7.45 -5.58 -3.09
C SER A 24 -8.84 -5.92 -2.57
N ILE A 25 -9.75 -4.94 -2.58
CA ILE A 25 -11.11 -5.07 -2.10
C ILE A 25 -12.07 -4.77 -3.24
N ARG A 26 -13.04 -5.67 -3.45
CA ARG A 26 -14.17 -5.43 -4.34
C ARG A 26 -15.46 -5.56 -3.54
N LEU A 27 -16.28 -4.51 -3.60
CA LEU A 27 -17.64 -4.51 -3.08
C LEU A 27 -18.60 -4.55 -4.27
N GLU A 28 -19.65 -5.38 -4.18
CA GLU A 28 -20.77 -5.35 -5.09
C GLU A 28 -22.02 -5.07 -4.30
N VAL A 29 -22.51 -3.83 -4.44
CA VAL A 29 -23.73 -3.35 -3.77
C VAL A 29 -24.89 -3.63 -4.69
N SER A 30 -25.88 -4.35 -4.20
CA SER A 30 -27.09 -4.72 -4.92
C SER A 30 -28.32 -4.06 -4.31
N GLY A 31 -29.24 -3.69 -5.19
CA GLY A 31 -30.54 -3.11 -4.85
C GLY A 31 -31.63 -3.63 -5.77
N LYS A 32 -32.65 -2.81 -5.98
CA LYS A 32 -33.74 -3.05 -6.91
C LYS A 32 -33.84 -1.85 -7.85
N GLY A 33 -33.41 -2.06 -9.09
CA GLY A 33 -33.47 -1.03 -10.14
C GLY A 33 -34.90 -0.70 -10.59
N GLY A 34 -35.02 0.44 -11.28
CA GLY A 34 -36.30 0.87 -11.81
C GLY A 34 -36.30 2.27 -12.39
N HIS A 35 -37.50 2.85 -12.54
CA HIS A 35 -37.67 4.16 -13.15
C HIS A 35 -37.25 5.26 -12.16
N GLY A 36 -36.33 6.15 -12.54
CA GLY A 36 -35.84 7.23 -11.68
C GLY A 36 -36.86 8.19 -11.12
N ALA A 37 -38.07 8.27 -11.71
CA ALA A 37 -39.18 9.05 -11.18
C ALA A 37 -40.09 8.28 -10.18
N ARG A 38 -39.79 7.02 -9.88
CA ARG A 38 -40.50 6.15 -8.92
C ARG A 38 -39.53 5.50 -7.93
N PRO A 39 -38.74 6.30 -7.19
CA PRO A 39 -37.73 5.75 -6.28
C PRO A 39 -38.38 4.93 -5.15
N GLU A 40 -39.64 5.15 -4.77
CA GLU A 40 -40.37 4.39 -3.77
C GLU A 40 -40.61 2.91 -4.16
N GLU A 41 -40.53 2.57 -5.44
CA GLU A 41 -40.66 1.21 -5.95
C GLU A 41 -39.30 0.49 -6.00
N CYS A 42 -38.17 1.20 -5.73
CA CYS A 42 -36.81 0.79 -5.93
C CYS A 42 -36.01 0.66 -4.62
N VAL A 43 -34.83 0.08 -4.71
CA VAL A 43 -33.75 0.20 -3.72
C VAL A 43 -32.51 0.64 -4.48
N ASP A 44 -32.12 1.89 -4.33
CA ASP A 44 -31.07 2.52 -5.15
C ASP A 44 -29.65 2.14 -4.68
N PRO A 45 -28.91 1.29 -5.41
CA PRO A 45 -27.55 0.90 -5.00
C PRO A 45 -26.54 2.03 -5.16
N ILE A 46 -26.81 3.09 -5.91
CA ILE A 46 -25.93 4.26 -5.99
C ILE A 46 -25.99 5.03 -4.67
N VAL A 47 -27.19 5.27 -4.14
CA VAL A 47 -27.37 5.92 -2.84
C VAL A 47 -26.79 5.06 -1.71
N LEU A 48 -27.04 3.75 -1.74
CA LEU A 48 -26.44 2.81 -0.79
C LEU A 48 -24.91 2.87 -0.81
N SER A 49 -24.31 2.87 -2.00
CA SER A 49 -22.85 2.93 -2.16
C SER A 49 -22.25 4.24 -1.63
N ALA A 50 -22.91 5.36 -1.87
CA ALA A 50 -22.47 6.66 -1.35
C ALA A 50 -22.47 6.68 0.19
N GLY A 51 -23.57 6.22 0.81
CA GLY A 51 -23.66 6.11 2.26
C GLY A 51 -22.66 5.12 2.86
N LEU A 52 -22.49 3.96 2.21
CA LEU A 52 -21.53 2.95 2.62
C LEU A 52 -20.08 3.47 2.58
N LEU A 53 -19.69 4.19 1.51
CA LEU A 53 -18.35 4.80 1.42
C LEU A 53 -18.07 5.75 2.58
N MET A 54 -19.04 6.58 2.98
CA MET A 54 -18.91 7.48 4.12
C MET A 54 -18.79 6.72 5.44
N GLU A 55 -19.59 5.66 5.63
CA GLU A 55 -19.53 4.81 6.82
C GLU A 55 -18.17 4.11 6.93
N LEU A 56 -17.65 3.58 5.84
CA LEU A 56 -16.36 2.85 5.83
C LEU A 56 -15.18 3.72 6.23
N GLN A 57 -15.23 5.06 6.04
CA GLN A 57 -14.19 5.96 6.55
C GLN A 57 -14.10 5.93 8.07
N THR A 58 -15.20 5.59 8.76
CA THR A 58 -15.23 5.50 10.23
C THR A 58 -14.46 4.29 10.76
N LEU A 59 -14.26 3.26 9.95
CA LEU A 59 -13.42 2.12 10.32
C LEU A 59 -11.98 2.55 10.61
N ILE A 60 -11.45 3.48 9.81
CA ILE A 60 -10.10 4.02 10.02
C ILE A 60 -10.13 5.14 11.06
N SER A 61 -11.04 6.12 10.93
CA SER A 61 -11.00 7.33 11.76
C SER A 61 -11.54 7.12 13.18
N ARG A 62 -12.36 6.08 13.45
CA ARG A 62 -13.03 5.86 14.74
C ARG A 62 -12.78 4.49 15.37
N SER A 63 -12.47 3.47 14.54
CA SER A 63 -12.31 2.10 15.03
C SER A 63 -10.85 1.63 15.03
N ASN A 64 -9.94 2.41 14.42
CA ASN A 64 -8.51 2.14 14.42
C ASN A 64 -7.80 2.90 15.55
N CYS A 65 -6.74 2.31 16.12
CA CYS A 65 -5.87 3.04 17.03
C CYS A 65 -5.12 4.14 16.26
N PRO A 66 -5.08 5.39 16.72
CA PRO A 66 -4.39 6.47 15.99
C PRO A 66 -2.90 6.23 15.76
N THR A 67 -2.27 5.38 16.57
CA THR A 67 -0.85 5.00 16.43
C THR A 67 -0.62 3.80 15.51
N ASP A 68 -1.68 3.17 15.02
CA ASP A 68 -1.61 2.03 14.10
C ASP A 68 -1.95 2.50 12.67
N PRO A 69 -0.95 2.76 11.80
CA PRO A 69 -1.23 3.25 10.47
C PRO A 69 -2.06 2.27 9.64
N ALA A 70 -3.16 2.76 9.07
CA ALA A 70 -4.02 2.02 8.15
C ALA A 70 -4.62 2.97 7.11
N VAL A 71 -4.71 2.51 5.86
CA VAL A 71 -5.30 3.26 4.75
C VAL A 71 -6.33 2.39 4.05
N LEU A 72 -7.58 2.86 3.98
CA LEU A 72 -8.65 2.25 3.21
C LEU A 72 -9.10 3.24 2.13
N THR A 73 -8.86 2.89 0.87
CA THR A 73 -9.18 3.75 -0.27
C THR A 73 -10.03 2.98 -1.27
N PHE A 74 -11.09 3.61 -1.76
CA PHE A 74 -11.84 3.15 -2.93
C PHE A 74 -11.56 4.12 -4.08
N GLY A 75 -10.83 3.65 -5.08
CA GLY A 75 -10.42 4.45 -6.25
C GLY A 75 -11.37 4.30 -7.44
N GLU A 76 -12.26 3.31 -7.41
CA GLU A 76 -13.20 3.05 -8.50
C GLU A 76 -14.62 2.86 -7.96
N ILE A 77 -15.59 3.44 -8.66
CA ILE A 77 -17.03 3.22 -8.47
C ILE A 77 -17.72 3.17 -9.83
N HIS A 78 -18.44 2.09 -10.10
CA HIS A 78 -19.14 1.90 -11.38
C HIS A 78 -20.56 1.42 -11.17
N GLY A 79 -21.53 2.12 -11.77
CA GLY A 79 -22.93 1.75 -11.76
C GLY A 79 -23.81 2.68 -12.59
N GLY A 80 -24.90 2.15 -13.11
CA GLY A 80 -25.83 2.88 -13.95
C GLY A 80 -25.40 3.00 -15.41
N THR A 81 -26.37 3.20 -16.30
CA THR A 81 -26.17 3.37 -17.75
C THR A 81 -26.95 4.56 -18.32
N ALA A 82 -27.93 5.08 -17.59
CA ALA A 82 -28.73 6.22 -17.99
C ALA A 82 -29.18 7.03 -16.77
N PRO A 83 -29.31 8.38 -16.90
CA PRO A 83 -29.60 9.26 -15.75
C PRO A 83 -31.00 9.10 -15.17
N ASN A 84 -31.91 8.50 -15.90
CA ASN A 84 -33.31 8.30 -15.49
C ASN A 84 -33.65 6.83 -15.11
N ILE A 85 -32.62 5.99 -14.98
CA ILE A 85 -32.77 4.57 -14.62
C ILE A 85 -31.93 4.28 -13.37
N ILE A 86 -32.57 3.81 -12.31
CA ILE A 86 -31.89 3.28 -11.12
C ILE A 86 -31.34 1.89 -11.49
N PRO A 87 -30.03 1.63 -11.34
CA PRO A 87 -29.44 0.34 -11.66
C PRO A 87 -29.77 -0.74 -10.63
N ASN A 88 -29.47 -2.00 -10.94
CA ASN A 88 -29.58 -3.09 -9.98
C ASN A 88 -28.33 -3.25 -9.09
N THR A 89 -27.17 -2.84 -9.61
CA THR A 89 -25.88 -3.05 -8.94
C THR A 89 -24.94 -1.88 -9.11
N VAL A 90 -24.05 -1.69 -8.12
CA VAL A 90 -22.89 -0.80 -8.16
C VAL A 90 -21.66 -1.59 -7.68
N THR A 91 -20.56 -1.49 -8.40
CA THR A 91 -19.28 -2.09 -8.00
C THR A 91 -18.33 -1.00 -7.52
N LEU A 92 -17.67 -1.24 -6.38
CA LEU A 92 -16.58 -0.41 -5.87
C LEU A 92 -15.30 -1.26 -5.82
N ARG A 93 -14.15 -0.65 -6.15
CA ARG A 93 -12.84 -1.29 -6.02
C ARG A 93 -11.90 -0.39 -5.24
N GLY A 94 -11.17 -1.00 -4.33
CA GLY A 94 -10.28 -0.28 -3.43
C GLY A 94 -9.15 -1.14 -2.90
N THR A 95 -8.37 -0.56 -1.99
CA THR A 95 -7.27 -1.23 -1.30
C THR A 95 -7.33 -0.96 0.19
N LEU A 96 -6.92 -1.96 0.98
CA LEU A 96 -6.59 -1.82 2.38
C LEU A 96 -5.08 -1.99 2.56
N ARG A 97 -4.45 -1.02 3.23
CA ARG A 97 -3.01 -1.06 3.53
C ARG A 97 -2.80 -0.90 5.03
N THR A 98 -1.91 -1.71 5.60
CA THR A 98 -1.60 -1.67 7.04
C THR A 98 -0.14 -2.03 7.28
N LEU A 99 0.44 -1.51 8.38
CA LEU A 99 1.77 -1.88 8.85
C LEU A 99 1.75 -3.04 9.87
N ASN A 100 0.58 -3.62 10.14
CA ASN A 100 0.39 -4.63 11.16
C ASN A 100 -0.66 -5.64 10.77
N ASP A 101 -0.34 -6.93 10.83
CA ASP A 101 -1.26 -8.00 10.43
C ASP A 101 -2.50 -8.11 11.33
N SER A 102 -2.40 -7.79 12.62
CA SER A 102 -3.57 -7.79 13.49
C SER A 102 -4.57 -6.69 13.12
N VAL A 103 -4.06 -5.51 12.73
CA VAL A 103 -4.86 -4.39 12.21
C VAL A 103 -5.47 -4.75 10.85
N ARG A 104 -4.69 -5.40 9.97
CA ARG A 104 -5.16 -5.92 8.69
C ARG A 104 -6.35 -6.84 8.86
N HIS A 105 -6.22 -7.88 9.68
CA HIS A 105 -7.30 -8.84 9.95
C HIS A 105 -8.54 -8.17 10.54
N LYS A 106 -8.35 -7.30 11.54
CA LYS A 106 -9.45 -6.53 12.15
C LYS A 106 -10.27 -5.77 11.11
N HIS A 107 -9.61 -5.06 10.19
CA HIS A 107 -10.31 -4.26 9.18
C HIS A 107 -10.96 -5.12 8.10
N LEU A 108 -10.31 -6.21 7.66
CA LEU A 108 -10.93 -7.15 6.72
C LEU A 108 -12.19 -7.80 7.30
N GLU A 109 -12.18 -8.21 8.57
CA GLU A 109 -13.37 -8.73 9.25
C GLU A 109 -14.44 -7.65 9.44
N ALA A 110 -14.03 -6.41 9.76
CA ALA A 110 -14.98 -5.30 9.85
C ALA A 110 -15.68 -5.02 8.51
N LEU A 111 -14.97 -5.03 7.38
CA LEU A 111 -15.56 -4.89 6.05
C LEU A 111 -16.59 -5.97 5.76
N ARG A 112 -16.25 -7.25 6.01
CA ARG A 112 -17.17 -8.39 5.82
C ARG A 112 -18.43 -8.30 6.67
N ARG A 113 -18.35 -7.66 7.82
CA ARG A 113 -19.49 -7.48 8.75
C ARG A 113 -20.30 -6.23 8.42
N VAL A 114 -19.62 -5.08 8.22
CA VAL A 114 -20.28 -3.77 8.09
C VAL A 114 -20.96 -3.60 6.74
N CYS A 115 -20.29 -3.97 5.63
CA CYS A 115 -20.82 -3.71 4.29
C CYS A 115 -22.20 -4.36 4.07
N PRO A 116 -22.38 -5.68 4.29
CA PRO A 116 -23.71 -6.27 4.11
C PRO A 116 -24.72 -5.80 5.15
N ALA A 117 -24.31 -5.57 6.40
CA ALA A 117 -25.22 -5.10 7.44
C ALA A 117 -25.78 -3.70 7.13
N PHE A 118 -24.93 -2.77 6.67
CA PHE A 118 -25.35 -1.43 6.27
C PHE A 118 -26.35 -1.48 5.11
N CYS A 119 -26.05 -2.21 4.05
CA CYS A 119 -26.92 -2.30 2.88
C CYS A 119 -28.27 -2.98 3.21
N ARG A 120 -28.27 -4.05 4.01
CA ARG A 120 -29.49 -4.75 4.42
C ARG A 120 -30.41 -3.88 5.29
N ALA A 121 -29.84 -3.03 6.15
CA ALA A 121 -30.62 -2.08 6.95
C ALA A 121 -31.46 -1.12 6.09
N LEU A 122 -31.08 -0.92 4.82
CA LEU A 122 -31.73 -0.04 3.85
C LEU A 122 -32.40 -0.81 2.69
N GLY A 123 -32.57 -2.13 2.84
CA GLY A 123 -33.31 -2.97 1.89
C GLY A 123 -32.50 -3.52 0.71
N GLY A 124 -31.20 -3.24 0.65
CA GLY A 124 -30.26 -3.81 -0.34
C GLY A 124 -29.38 -4.91 0.23
N ASP A 125 -28.29 -5.25 -0.46
CA ASP A 125 -27.26 -6.15 0.03
C ASP A 125 -25.88 -5.72 -0.49
N CYS A 126 -24.81 -6.29 0.09
CA CYS A 126 -23.45 -6.07 -0.35
C CYS A 126 -22.64 -7.35 -0.20
N THR A 127 -21.94 -7.75 -1.26
CA THR A 127 -20.92 -8.79 -1.19
C THR A 127 -19.53 -8.15 -1.11
N VAL A 128 -18.65 -8.78 -0.32
CA VAL A 128 -17.26 -8.33 -0.10
C VAL A 128 -16.31 -9.41 -0.58
N ALA A 129 -15.58 -9.14 -1.65
CA ALA A 129 -14.49 -9.98 -2.11
C ALA A 129 -13.16 -9.31 -1.73
N VAL A 130 -12.26 -10.09 -1.16
CA VAL A 130 -10.89 -9.67 -0.80
C VAL A 130 -9.91 -10.58 -1.52
N GLU A 131 -9.04 -9.98 -2.30
CA GLU A 131 -7.88 -10.64 -2.88
C GLU A 131 -6.68 -10.29 -2.00
N LYS A 132 -6.12 -11.33 -1.34
CA LYS A 132 -4.94 -11.17 -0.48
C LYS A 132 -3.75 -10.79 -1.36
N GLY A 133 -3.20 -9.62 -1.11
CA GLY A 133 -2.01 -9.13 -1.78
C GLY A 133 -0.75 -9.27 -0.92
N MET A 134 0.18 -8.32 -1.06
CA MET A 134 1.49 -8.35 -0.41
C MET A 134 1.35 -8.33 1.12
N PRO A 135 2.16 -9.12 1.85
CA PRO A 135 2.29 -9.01 3.30
C PRO A 135 3.05 -7.71 3.68
N VAL A 136 3.10 -7.43 4.98
CA VAL A 136 3.99 -6.38 5.52
C VAL A 136 5.44 -6.75 5.24
N LEU A 137 6.23 -5.82 4.68
CA LEU A 137 7.66 -6.01 4.52
C LEU A 137 8.35 -5.71 5.84
N VAL A 138 9.07 -6.70 6.36
CA VAL A 138 9.79 -6.59 7.63
C VAL A 138 11.25 -6.95 7.42
N ASN A 139 12.13 -5.98 7.63
CA ASN A 139 13.57 -6.15 7.50
C ASN A 139 14.15 -6.81 8.75
N ALA A 140 14.94 -7.86 8.56
CA ALA A 140 15.62 -8.57 9.63
C ALA A 140 16.69 -7.69 10.29
N PRO A 141 16.69 -7.50 11.62
CA PRO A 141 17.61 -6.60 12.31
C PRO A 141 19.09 -6.93 12.08
N ASP A 142 19.43 -8.21 12.09
CA ASP A 142 20.83 -8.67 11.92
C ASP A 142 21.36 -8.34 10.52
N LEU A 143 20.52 -8.51 9.49
CA LEU A 143 20.88 -8.14 8.11
C LEU A 143 21.05 -6.63 7.95
N CYS A 144 20.19 -5.85 8.61
CA CYS A 144 20.32 -4.38 8.60
C CYS A 144 21.62 -3.92 9.26
N MET A 145 22.02 -4.53 10.38
CA MET A 145 23.29 -4.22 11.03
C MET A 145 24.49 -4.60 10.13
N GLN A 146 24.45 -5.76 9.50
CA GLN A 146 25.52 -6.18 8.57
C GLN A 146 25.61 -5.24 7.38
N LEU A 147 24.49 -4.83 6.79
CA LEU A 147 24.47 -3.85 5.69
C LEU A 147 25.13 -2.54 6.11
N ARG A 148 24.83 -2.06 7.32
CA ARG A 148 25.41 -0.82 7.85
C ARG A 148 26.93 -0.88 7.86
N HIS A 149 27.52 -1.96 8.41
CA HIS A 149 28.97 -2.17 8.40
C HIS A 149 29.55 -2.30 6.98
N THR A 150 28.81 -2.96 6.08
CA THR A 150 29.21 -3.05 4.67
C THR A 150 29.24 -1.69 4.01
N VAL A 151 28.22 -0.84 4.20
CA VAL A 151 28.16 0.51 3.63
C VAL A 151 29.30 1.38 4.16
N GLU A 152 29.54 1.41 5.48
CA GLU A 152 30.62 2.18 6.09
C GLU A 152 31.99 1.77 5.56
N ARG A 153 32.23 0.45 5.38
CA ARG A 153 33.48 -0.07 4.86
C ARG A 153 33.65 0.20 3.36
N THR A 154 32.58 0.19 2.59
CA THR A 154 32.61 0.25 1.13
C THR A 154 32.56 1.68 0.60
N LEU A 155 31.68 2.51 1.17
CA LEU A 155 31.44 3.89 0.75
C LEU A 155 32.05 4.93 1.71
N GLY A 156 32.32 4.54 2.96
CA GLY A 156 32.80 5.44 4.02
C GLY A 156 31.71 5.93 4.94
N GLU A 157 32.10 6.71 5.94
CA GLU A 157 31.15 7.32 6.89
C GLU A 157 30.24 8.35 6.21
N GLY A 158 29.00 8.46 6.68
CA GLY A 158 28.01 9.46 6.22
C GLY A 158 27.20 9.04 4.99
N HIS A 159 27.47 7.85 4.41
CA HIS A 159 26.68 7.32 3.29
C HIS A 159 25.45 6.52 3.73
N MET A 160 25.38 6.14 5.01
CA MET A 160 24.21 5.45 5.58
C MET A 160 23.21 6.46 6.11
N VAL A 161 21.98 6.38 5.62
CA VAL A 161 20.83 7.19 6.08
C VAL A 161 20.00 6.36 7.05
N GLU A 162 19.76 6.92 8.22
CA GLU A 162 18.98 6.31 9.29
C GLU A 162 17.65 7.04 9.48
N ASP A 163 16.80 6.55 10.38
CA ASP A 163 15.55 7.17 10.81
C ASP A 163 14.47 7.33 9.70
N LEU A 164 14.41 6.40 8.76
CA LEU A 164 13.35 6.35 7.80
C LEU A 164 12.00 6.00 8.46
N SER A 165 10.96 6.74 8.10
CA SER A 165 9.59 6.35 8.42
C SER A 165 9.16 5.18 7.54
N PRO A 166 8.30 4.24 8.05
CA PRO A 166 7.76 3.18 7.21
C PRO A 166 6.88 3.77 6.11
N SER A 167 6.86 3.12 4.96
CA SER A 167 6.03 3.49 3.83
C SER A 167 4.65 2.81 3.89
N MET A 168 3.58 3.54 3.51
CA MET A 168 2.28 2.91 3.20
C MET A 168 2.23 2.35 1.77
N GLY A 169 3.32 2.44 1.00
CA GLY A 169 3.55 1.65 -0.20
C GLY A 169 3.68 0.17 0.14
N SER A 170 3.55 -0.69 -0.86
CA SER A 170 3.78 -2.14 -0.74
C SER A 170 4.80 -2.57 -1.77
N ASP A 171 5.55 -3.62 -1.47
CA ASP A 171 6.56 -4.17 -2.35
C ASP A 171 6.42 -5.70 -2.38
N ASP A 172 6.50 -6.31 -3.57
CA ASP A 172 6.35 -7.75 -3.76
C ASP A 172 7.56 -8.53 -3.21
N PHE A 173 8.69 -7.86 -2.96
CA PHE A 173 9.82 -8.44 -2.25
C PHE A 173 9.43 -8.98 -0.87
N SER A 174 8.40 -8.43 -0.24
CA SER A 174 7.81 -8.95 0.99
C SER A 174 7.38 -10.43 0.89
N CYS A 175 6.91 -10.86 -0.29
CA CYS A 175 6.56 -12.26 -0.54
C CYS A 175 7.80 -13.16 -0.59
N LEU A 176 8.94 -12.65 -1.10
CA LEU A 176 10.21 -13.39 -1.10
C LEU A 176 10.75 -13.51 0.32
N ILE A 177 10.66 -12.45 1.13
CA ILE A 177 11.04 -12.49 2.55
C ILE A 177 10.19 -13.53 3.30
N GLU A 178 8.85 -13.53 3.10
CA GLU A 178 7.95 -14.53 3.72
C GLU A 178 8.34 -15.96 3.32
N ALA A 179 8.67 -16.18 2.04
CA ALA A 179 9.05 -17.50 1.54
C ALA A 179 10.43 -17.98 2.05
N CYS A 180 11.39 -17.06 2.22
CA CYS A 180 12.73 -17.37 2.71
C CYS A 180 12.81 -17.40 4.25
N GLY A 181 11.80 -16.89 4.95
CA GLY A 181 11.76 -16.80 6.41
C GLY A 181 12.45 -15.57 6.98
N GLN A 182 13.39 -14.96 6.25
CA GLN A 182 14.01 -13.67 6.59
C GLN A 182 14.56 -13.00 5.35
N GLY A 183 14.72 -11.68 5.41
CA GLY A 183 15.29 -10.87 4.34
C GLY A 183 15.38 -9.42 4.73
N MET A 184 15.86 -8.60 3.81
CA MET A 184 15.99 -7.16 4.01
C MET A 184 15.94 -6.47 2.66
N GLN A 185 15.12 -5.45 2.55
CA GLN A 185 15.16 -4.47 1.47
C GLN A 185 15.91 -3.23 1.94
N PHE A 186 16.79 -2.70 1.11
CA PHE A 186 17.40 -1.40 1.35
C PHE A 186 17.21 -0.47 0.16
N LEU A 187 17.35 0.81 0.40
CA LEU A 187 17.15 1.87 -0.58
C LEU A 187 18.51 2.43 -1.03
N VAL A 188 18.61 2.73 -2.30
CA VAL A 188 19.77 3.40 -2.91
C VAL A 188 19.32 4.78 -3.40
N GLY A 189 20.02 5.82 -2.98
CA GLY A 189 19.77 7.19 -3.40
C GLY A 189 19.99 7.37 -4.90
N THR A 190 19.01 8.00 -5.58
CA THR A 190 19.08 8.31 -7.00
C THR A 190 18.94 9.79 -7.31
N GLY A 191 18.76 10.65 -6.28
CA GLY A 191 18.61 12.09 -6.45
C GLY A 191 19.92 12.78 -6.78
N LEU A 192 19.98 13.58 -7.85
CA LEU A 192 21.07 14.48 -8.21
C LEU A 192 20.56 15.92 -8.35
N GLU A 193 21.32 16.89 -7.80
CA GLU A 193 20.96 18.30 -7.91
C GLU A 193 21.01 18.81 -9.37
N GLU A 194 21.97 18.28 -10.15
CA GLU A 194 22.18 18.66 -11.54
C GLU A 194 21.11 18.10 -12.47
N ILE A 195 20.34 17.10 -12.03
CA ILE A 195 19.26 16.47 -12.78
C ILE A 195 17.96 16.53 -11.93
N PRO A 196 17.22 17.63 -11.96
CA PRO A 196 16.00 17.78 -11.13
C PRO A 196 14.97 16.67 -11.33
N GLN A 197 14.91 16.08 -12.53
CA GLN A 197 14.02 14.98 -12.85
C GLN A 197 14.35 13.70 -12.07
N SER A 198 15.58 13.53 -11.57
CA SER A 198 15.98 12.40 -10.73
C SER A 198 15.36 12.41 -9.34
N LYS A 199 14.80 13.55 -8.93
CA LYS A 199 14.11 13.74 -7.65
C LYS A 199 12.59 13.63 -7.75
N LEU A 200 12.06 13.35 -8.94
CA LEU A 200 10.63 13.09 -9.10
C LEU A 200 10.28 11.74 -8.45
N GLY A 201 9.03 11.64 -7.99
CA GLY A 201 8.54 10.41 -7.35
C GLY A 201 8.62 9.19 -8.29
N LEU A 202 8.63 8.01 -7.69
CA LEU A 202 8.51 6.76 -8.43
C LEU A 202 7.18 6.74 -9.22
N HIS A 203 7.16 6.03 -10.36
CA HIS A 203 6.01 5.92 -11.29
C HIS A 203 5.60 7.24 -11.99
N VAL A 204 6.47 8.25 -11.96
CA VAL A 204 6.33 9.46 -12.79
C VAL A 204 7.10 9.27 -14.09
N ALA A 205 6.46 9.50 -15.23
CA ALA A 205 7.05 9.21 -16.55
C ALA A 205 8.31 10.04 -16.85
N GLU A 206 8.42 11.23 -16.27
CA GLU A 206 9.53 12.15 -16.42
C GLU A 206 10.70 11.87 -15.46
N ASN A 207 10.57 10.90 -14.55
CA ASN A 207 11.64 10.53 -13.64
C ASN A 207 12.84 9.96 -14.43
N ILE A 208 14.03 10.38 -14.05
CA ILE A 208 15.30 9.92 -14.62
C ILE A 208 16.13 9.29 -13.51
N PHE A 209 16.54 8.05 -13.70
CA PHE A 209 17.50 7.37 -12.83
C PHE A 209 18.91 7.58 -13.38
N PRO A 210 19.77 8.38 -12.71
CA PRO A 210 21.10 8.69 -13.21
C PRO A 210 22.04 7.48 -13.09
N ASP A 211 22.87 7.27 -14.10
CA ASP A 211 23.85 6.17 -14.13
C ASP A 211 24.84 6.21 -12.96
N GLN A 212 25.09 7.40 -12.40
CA GLN A 212 25.92 7.59 -11.21
C GLN A 212 25.42 6.84 -9.97
N ALA A 213 24.13 6.50 -9.93
CA ALA A 213 23.57 5.70 -8.84
C ALA A 213 23.95 4.20 -8.93
N LEU A 214 24.38 3.72 -10.08
CA LEU A 214 24.70 2.31 -10.31
C LEU A 214 25.95 1.87 -9.57
N GLU A 215 27.00 2.69 -9.58
CA GLU A 215 28.28 2.32 -8.96
C GLU A 215 28.15 2.04 -7.46
N PRO A 216 27.62 2.95 -6.61
CA PRO A 216 27.42 2.67 -5.19
C PRO A 216 26.47 1.49 -4.93
N ALA A 217 25.43 1.34 -5.75
CA ALA A 217 24.49 0.23 -5.63
C ALA A 217 25.18 -1.13 -5.87
N ILE A 218 25.97 -1.24 -6.94
CA ILE A 218 26.71 -2.46 -7.30
C ILE A 218 27.75 -2.79 -6.24
N LEU A 219 28.52 -1.80 -5.81
CA LEU A 219 29.55 -1.98 -4.80
C LEU A 219 28.98 -2.51 -3.49
N VAL A 220 27.93 -1.86 -2.96
CA VAL A 220 27.31 -2.26 -1.71
C VAL A 220 26.65 -3.63 -1.82
N LEU A 221 25.86 -3.88 -2.87
CA LEU A 221 25.17 -5.16 -3.02
C LEU A 221 26.14 -6.32 -3.17
N THR A 222 27.22 -6.14 -3.97
CA THR A 222 28.24 -7.16 -4.18
C THR A 222 28.99 -7.45 -2.88
N GLN A 223 29.45 -6.40 -2.18
CA GLN A 223 30.18 -6.58 -0.95
C GLN A 223 29.33 -7.19 0.16
N PHE A 224 28.05 -6.76 0.26
CA PHE A 224 27.11 -7.33 1.22
C PHE A 224 26.88 -8.83 0.97
N ALA A 225 26.74 -9.24 -0.30
CA ALA A 225 26.63 -10.65 -0.65
C ALA A 225 27.87 -11.44 -0.27
N LEU A 226 29.08 -10.90 -0.51
CA LEU A 226 30.33 -11.53 -0.10
C LEU A 226 30.44 -11.64 1.44
N ASP A 227 30.04 -10.63 2.17
CA ASP A 227 30.04 -10.62 3.63
C ASP A 227 29.09 -11.66 4.24
N LEU A 228 28.00 -12.00 3.54
CA LEU A 228 27.07 -13.04 3.96
C LEU A 228 27.55 -14.46 3.66
N LEU A 229 28.37 -14.60 2.63
CA LEU A 229 28.89 -15.92 2.18
C LEU A 229 30.18 -16.33 2.89
N GLY A 230 30.86 -15.43 3.61
CA GLY A 230 32.13 -15.66 4.33
C GLY A 230 33.32 -15.48 3.44
#